data_0c68ec794f671375b93ddceacb553c67
#
_entry.id   0c68ec794f671375b93ddceacb553c67
#
_cell.length_a   1.000
_cell.length_b   1.000
_cell.length_c   1.000
_cell.angle_alpha   90.00
_cell.angle_beta   90.00
_cell.angle_gamma   90.00
#
_symmetry.space_group_name_H-M   'P 1'
#
loop_
_entity.id
_entity.type
_entity.pdbx_description
1 polymer ?
#
loop_
_entity_poly.entity_id
_entity_poly.type
_entity_poly.pdbx_seq_one_letter_code
_entity_poly.pdbx_strand_id
1 'polypeptide(L)' 'MEKAIVLVNLTPGSEEQSMSALRSTAGIKSVYQLYGLYDLLVMVEGADDQAVKSIIADSLRSRPGVVSTITMKVLS' A
#
# COMPACT_ATOMS: atom_id res chain seq x y z
N MET A 1 -0.86 17.61 -3.80
CA MET A 1 -0.44 16.24 -3.48
C MET A 1 -1.43 15.26 -4.04
N GLU A 2 -0.93 14.23 -4.69
CA GLU A 2 -1.77 13.15 -5.19
C GLU A 2 -1.86 12.04 -4.16
N LYS A 3 -3.03 11.43 -4.04
CA LYS A 3 -3.27 10.37 -3.06
C LYS A 3 -3.89 9.16 -3.74
N ALA A 4 -3.57 7.99 -3.22
CA ALA A 4 -4.18 6.75 -3.65
C ALA A 4 -4.45 5.86 -2.44
N ILE A 5 -5.46 5.03 -2.58
CA ILE A 5 -5.75 3.97 -1.61
C ILE A 5 -5.41 2.66 -2.31
N VAL A 6 -4.65 1.82 -1.64
CA VAL A 6 -4.28 0.52 -2.19
C VAL A 6 -4.79 -0.56 -1.24
N LEU A 7 -5.59 -1.46 -1.77
CA LEU A 7 -6.04 -2.65 -1.06
C LEU A 7 -5.08 -3.79 -1.40
N VAL A 8 -4.61 -4.47 -0.37
CA VAL A 8 -3.51 -5.44 -0.52
C VAL A 8 -3.92 -6.77 0.08
N ASN A 9 -3.65 -7.84 -0.68
CA ASN A 9 -3.74 -9.20 -0.16
C ASN A 9 -2.33 -9.73 0.08
N LEU A 10 -2.16 -10.38 1.21
CA LEU A 10 -0.86 -10.87 1.67
C LEU A 10 -0.87 -12.39 1.80
N THR A 11 0.33 -12.96 1.69
CA THR A 11 0.55 -14.35 2.09
C THR A 11 0.27 -14.48 3.59
N PRO A 12 -0.45 -15.51 4.03
CA PRO A 12 -0.69 -15.72 5.45
C PRO A 12 0.60 -15.73 6.26
N GLY A 13 0.61 -15.01 7.38
CA GLY A 13 1.76 -14.91 8.26
C GLY A 13 2.71 -13.77 7.97
N SER A 14 2.50 -13.02 6.88
CA SER A 14 3.37 -11.90 6.52
C SER A 14 2.82 -10.54 6.95
N GLU A 15 1.66 -10.49 7.59
CA GLU A 15 0.92 -9.26 7.88
C GLU A 15 1.74 -8.28 8.74
N GLU A 16 2.24 -8.76 9.86
CA GLU A 16 2.95 -7.88 10.80
C GLU A 16 4.20 -7.29 10.21
N GLN A 17 4.98 -8.13 9.55
CA GLN A 17 6.22 -7.71 8.91
C GLN A 17 5.96 -6.70 7.79
N SER A 18 4.94 -6.96 6.98
CA SER A 18 4.56 -6.07 5.89
C SER A 18 4.08 -4.73 6.42
N MET A 19 3.22 -4.73 7.44
CA MET A 19 2.72 -3.49 8.03
C MET A 19 3.85 -2.65 8.59
N SER A 20 4.77 -3.27 9.32
CA SER A 20 5.89 -2.58 9.92
C SER A 20 6.78 -1.92 8.85
N ALA A 21 7.11 -2.66 7.82
CA ALA A 21 7.95 -2.14 6.74
C ALA A 21 7.26 -1.01 5.98
N LEU A 22 5.96 -1.15 5.70
CA LEU A 22 5.22 -0.13 4.98
C LEU A 22 5.10 1.16 5.79
N ARG A 23 4.89 1.05 7.09
CA ARG A 23 4.80 2.23 7.95
C ARG A 23 6.10 3.03 8.01
N SER A 24 7.22 2.39 7.71
CA SER A 24 8.53 3.05 7.67
C SER A 24 8.90 3.57 6.29
N THR A 25 8.03 3.43 5.31
CA THR A 25 8.31 3.80 3.92
C THR A 25 7.83 5.21 3.64
N ALA A 26 8.71 6.04 3.04
CA ALA A 26 8.32 7.38 2.63
C ALA A 26 7.20 7.31 1.59
N GLY A 27 6.20 8.19 1.77
CA GLY A 27 5.04 8.23 0.87
C GLY A 27 3.88 7.36 1.34
N ILE A 28 4.11 6.45 2.26
CA ILE A 28 3.05 5.67 2.88
C ILE A 28 2.57 6.42 4.12
N LYS A 29 1.34 6.89 4.08
CA LYS A 29 0.79 7.74 5.16
C LYS A 29 0.10 6.95 6.25
N SER A 30 -0.59 5.89 5.88
CA SER A 30 -1.33 5.07 6.84
C SER A 30 -1.38 3.65 6.33
N VAL A 31 -1.36 2.70 7.25
CA VAL A 31 -1.52 1.29 6.96
C VAL A 31 -2.51 0.74 7.97
N TYR A 32 -3.62 0.19 7.47
CA TYR A 32 -4.67 -0.41 8.30
C TYR A 32 -4.78 -1.89 7.99
N GLN A 33 -4.87 -2.69 9.03
CA GLN A 33 -5.17 -4.10 8.87
C GLN A 33 -6.68 -4.26 8.74
N LEU A 34 -7.11 -5.05 7.77
CA LEU A 34 -8.52 -5.26 7.49
C LEU A 34 -8.92 -6.70 7.80
N TYR A 35 -10.19 -6.88 8.06
CA TYR A 35 -10.79 -8.20 8.18
C TYR A 35 -11.80 -8.35 7.05
N GLY A 36 -11.56 -9.29 6.14
CA GLY A 36 -12.46 -9.51 5.01
C GLY A 36 -11.71 -9.92 3.76
N LEU A 37 -12.13 -9.39 2.61
CA LEU A 37 -11.57 -9.76 1.30
C LEU A 37 -10.13 -9.31 1.10
N TYR A 38 -9.72 -8.25 1.79
CA TYR A 38 -8.37 -7.71 1.68
C TYR A 38 -7.74 -7.66 3.06
N ASP A 39 -6.43 -7.79 3.09
CA ASP A 39 -5.68 -7.84 4.35
C ASP A 39 -5.26 -6.47 4.84
N LEU A 40 -4.90 -5.57 3.93
CA LEU A 40 -4.46 -4.22 4.30
C LEU A 40 -5.13 -3.16 3.43
N LEU A 41 -5.32 -1.98 4.02
CA LEU A 41 -5.61 -0.75 3.30
C LEU A 41 -4.43 0.18 3.52
N VAL A 42 -3.82 0.64 2.43
CA VAL A 42 -2.63 1.49 2.48
C VAL A 42 -2.95 2.83 1.83
N MET A 43 -2.67 3.92 2.55
CA MET A 43 -2.80 5.27 2.02
C MET A 43 -1.45 5.72 1.51
N VAL A 44 -1.40 6.10 0.24
CA VAL A 44 -0.17 6.54 -0.43
C VAL A 44 -0.33 8.00 -0.84
N GLU A 45 0.70 8.81 -0.63
CA GLU A 45 0.70 10.21 -1.01
C GLU A 45 2.02 10.57 -1.67
N GLY A 46 1.93 11.27 -2.80
CA GLY A 46 3.10 11.74 -3.52
C GLY A 46 2.86 13.10 -4.12
N ALA A 47 3.93 13.74 -4.60
CA ALA A 47 3.85 15.09 -5.17
C ALA A 47 2.99 15.11 -6.44
N ASP A 48 3.05 14.05 -7.22
CA ASP A 48 2.29 13.92 -8.46
C ASP A 48 1.95 12.44 -8.71
N ASP A 49 1.24 12.17 -9.80
CA ASP A 49 0.84 10.82 -10.19
C ASP A 49 2.04 9.88 -10.34
N GLN A 50 3.11 10.37 -10.93
CA GLN A 50 4.29 9.54 -11.17
C GLN A 50 4.93 9.13 -9.86
N ALA A 51 4.99 10.04 -8.89
CA ALA A 51 5.53 9.72 -7.57
C ALA A 51 4.69 8.66 -6.88
N VAL A 52 3.36 8.77 -6.95
CA VAL A 52 2.45 7.79 -6.36
C VAL A 52 2.64 6.43 -7.02
N LYS A 53 2.72 6.39 -8.35
CA LYS A 53 2.93 5.13 -9.08
C LYS A 53 4.25 4.47 -8.70
N SER A 54 5.30 5.26 -8.56
CA SER A 54 6.63 4.75 -8.16
C SER A 54 6.59 4.16 -6.76
N ILE A 55 5.94 4.84 -5.82
CA ILE A 55 5.82 4.34 -4.45
C ILE A 55 5.09 2.99 -4.44
N ILE A 56 4.00 2.89 -5.19
CA ILE A 56 3.22 1.65 -5.24
C ILE A 56 4.04 0.53 -5.87
N ALA A 57 4.71 0.79 -6.99
CA ALA A 57 5.50 -0.22 -7.68
C ALA A 57 6.67 -0.69 -6.82
N ASP A 58 7.39 0.23 -6.20
CA ASP A 58 8.62 -0.08 -5.48
C ASP A 58 8.37 -0.64 -4.09
N SER A 59 7.30 -0.19 -3.42
CA SER A 59 7.07 -0.49 -2.01
C SER A 59 6.00 -1.54 -1.79
N LEU A 60 5.07 -1.69 -2.71
CA LEU A 60 3.95 -2.60 -2.56
C LEU A 60 4.03 -3.80 -3.50
N ARG A 61 4.06 -3.54 -4.82
CA ARG A 61 4.01 -4.64 -5.79
C ARG A 61 5.23 -5.53 -5.78
N SER A 62 6.38 -4.95 -5.50
CA SER A 62 7.65 -5.71 -5.48
C SER A 62 7.92 -6.37 -4.13
N ARG A 63 7.08 -6.12 -3.13
CA ARG A 63 7.33 -6.59 -1.78
C ARG A 63 7.04 -8.09 -1.66
N PRO A 64 7.98 -8.88 -1.09
CA PRO A 64 7.69 -10.28 -0.78
C PRO A 64 6.49 -10.39 0.16
N GLY A 65 5.61 -11.34 -0.13
CA GLY A 65 4.41 -11.55 0.67
C GLY A 65 3.18 -10.86 0.12
N VAL A 66 3.34 -9.90 -0.79
CA VAL A 66 2.19 -9.26 -1.45
C VAL A 66 1.71 -10.16 -2.59
N VAL A 67 0.47 -10.60 -2.50
CA VAL A 67 -0.13 -11.50 -3.49
C VAL A 67 -0.82 -10.69 -4.60
N SER A 68 -1.60 -9.69 -4.21
CA SER A 68 -2.31 -8.85 -5.17
C SER A 68 -2.60 -7.48 -4.58
N THR A 69 -2.78 -6.51 -5.46
CA THR A 69 -3.10 -5.14 -5.06
C THR A 69 -4.18 -4.58 -5.98
N ILE A 70 -5.03 -3.73 -5.40
CA ILE A 70 -5.99 -2.92 -6.16
C ILE A 70 -5.76 -1.48 -5.77
N THR A 71 -5.48 -0.63 -6.75
CA THR A 71 -5.21 0.77 -6.53
C THR A 71 -6.42 1.61 -6.93
N MET A 72 -6.81 2.50 -6.02
CA MET A 72 -7.88 3.47 -6.29
C MET A 72 -7.31 4.86 -6.07
N LYS A 73 -7.42 5.71 -7.08
CA LYS A 73 -6.93 7.07 -6.97
C LYS A 73 -7.97 7.92 -6.25
N VAL A 74 -7.52 8.77 -5.33
CA VAL A 74 -8.39 9.72 -4.65
C VAL A 74 -8.51 10.96 -5.53
N LEU A 75 -9.73 11.32 -5.90
CA LEU A 75 -9.96 12.44 -6.80
C LEU A 75 -10.16 13.77 -6.07
N SER A 76 -10.65 13.71 -4.86
CA SER A 76 -10.83 14.94 -4.10
C SER A 76 -10.98 14.66 -2.59
#